data_7327faf5657e73fbca948dd923bfa3c0
#
_entry.id   7327faf5657e73fbca948dd923bfa3c0
#
_cell.length_a   1.000
_cell.length_b   1.000
_cell.length_c   1.000
_cell.angle_alpha   90.00
_cell.angle_beta   90.00
_cell.angle_gamma   90.00
#
_symmetry.space_group_name_H-M   'P 1'
#
loop_
_entity.id
_entity.type
_entity.pdbx_description
1 polymer ?
#
loop_
_entity_poly.entity_id
_entity_poly.type
_entity_poly.pdbx_seq_one_letter_code
_entity_poly.pdbx_strand_id
1 'polypeptide(L)'
;MGMGVASSGRRRGKRTRRAAMAEINVTPLVDVMLVLLIIFMVTVTLPAVGVPIELPESRANPVEETPTQITISIDDAGRVYLEDEVVAVGGLPDALAAIDRNAGGELPTIVLRGDRNLDYGRVMAVMGELGRAGFTSISLVTDGSVSAP
;
A
#
# COMPACT_ATOMS: atom_id res chain seq x y z
N MET A 1 -105.38 -0.83 -15.11
CA MET A 1 -104.38 -0.73 -16.19
C MET A 1 -103.33 0.23 -15.74
N GLY A 2 -102.06 -0.19 -15.61
CA GLY A 2 -100.98 0.67 -15.22
C GLY A 2 -99.74 -0.20 -15.07
N MET A 3 -98.96 -0.27 -16.14
CA MET A 3 -97.72 -1.03 -16.20
C MET A 3 -96.64 -0.30 -15.46
N GLY A 4 -96.07 -0.94 -14.42
CA GLY A 4 -94.92 -0.48 -13.75
C GLY A 4 -93.65 -0.94 -14.45
N VAL A 5 -92.78 -0.01 -14.83
CA VAL A 5 -91.50 -0.26 -15.48
C VAL A 5 -90.40 -0.37 -14.42
N ALA A 6 -89.87 -1.56 -14.29
CA ALA A 6 -88.76 -1.84 -13.39
C ALA A 6 -87.47 -1.18 -13.93
N SER A 7 -86.92 -0.24 -13.18
CA SER A 7 -85.59 0.36 -13.43
C SER A 7 -84.52 -0.58 -12.96
N SER A 8 -83.77 -1.16 -13.89
CA SER A 8 -82.62 -2.00 -13.59
C SER A 8 -81.41 -1.10 -13.27
N GLY A 9 -81.11 -1.02 -12.00
CA GLY A 9 -79.86 -0.34 -11.51
C GLY A 9 -78.62 -1.11 -11.92
N ARG A 10 -77.88 -0.57 -12.88
CA ARG A 10 -76.54 -1.03 -13.23
C ARG A 10 -75.61 -0.80 -12.05
N ARG A 11 -75.28 -1.82 -11.29
CA ARG A 11 -74.20 -1.80 -10.35
C ARG A 11 -72.87 -1.66 -11.13
N ARG A 12 -72.33 -0.46 -11.10
CA ARG A 12 -71.02 -0.12 -11.64
C ARG A 12 -70.00 -0.83 -10.77
N GLY A 13 -69.45 -1.96 -11.22
CA GLY A 13 -68.40 -2.70 -10.55
C GLY A 13 -67.20 -1.81 -10.41
N LYS A 14 -66.83 -1.55 -9.14
CA LYS A 14 -65.60 -0.85 -8.76
C LYS A 14 -64.42 -1.74 -9.15
N ARG A 15 -63.82 -1.48 -10.31
CA ARG A 15 -62.56 -2.10 -10.68
C ARG A 15 -61.49 -1.68 -9.66
N THR A 16 -61.24 -2.53 -8.69
CA THR A 16 -60.06 -2.45 -7.86
C THR A 16 -58.86 -2.56 -8.81
N ARG A 17 -58.19 -1.43 -9.06
CA ARG A 17 -56.88 -1.44 -9.68
C ARG A 17 -55.96 -2.22 -8.71
N ARG A 18 -55.69 -3.48 -9.01
CA ARG A 18 -54.57 -4.18 -8.42
C ARG A 18 -53.32 -3.35 -8.75
N ALA A 19 -52.72 -2.76 -7.74
CA ALA A 19 -51.41 -2.18 -7.87
C ALA A 19 -50.49 -3.28 -8.41
N ALA A 20 -49.93 -3.05 -9.59
CA ALA A 20 -48.91 -3.93 -10.12
C ALA A 20 -47.75 -3.85 -9.14
N MET A 21 -47.55 -4.88 -8.35
CA MET A 21 -46.30 -5.02 -7.58
C MET A 21 -45.23 -5.24 -8.61
N ALA A 22 -44.47 -4.18 -8.89
CA ALA A 22 -43.25 -4.27 -9.66
C ALA A 22 -42.24 -4.97 -8.76
N GLU A 23 -42.11 -6.27 -8.94
CA GLU A 23 -40.98 -7.00 -8.32
C GLU A 23 -39.70 -6.50 -8.96
N ILE A 24 -38.86 -5.86 -8.14
CA ILE A 24 -37.56 -5.43 -8.57
C ILE A 24 -36.70 -6.69 -8.69
N ASN A 25 -36.34 -7.04 -9.92
CA ASN A 25 -35.41 -8.14 -10.14
C ASN A 25 -34.03 -7.70 -9.68
N VAL A 26 -33.57 -8.21 -8.51
CA VAL A 26 -32.28 -7.88 -7.90
C VAL A 26 -31.09 -8.57 -8.57
N THR A 27 -31.36 -9.53 -9.46
CA THR A 27 -30.27 -10.28 -10.13
C THR A 27 -29.31 -9.39 -10.90
N PRO A 28 -29.75 -8.40 -11.72
CA PRO A 28 -28.81 -7.49 -12.39
C PRO A 28 -28.04 -6.61 -11.41
N LEU A 29 -28.64 -6.22 -10.30
CA LEU A 29 -27.98 -5.40 -9.27
C LEU A 29 -26.89 -6.20 -8.57
N VAL A 30 -27.17 -7.42 -8.17
CA VAL A 30 -26.20 -8.32 -7.52
C VAL A 30 -25.05 -8.65 -8.47
N ASP A 31 -25.31 -8.87 -9.74
CA ASP A 31 -24.27 -9.13 -10.74
C ASP A 31 -23.30 -7.96 -10.88
N VAL A 32 -23.79 -6.73 -11.01
CA VAL A 32 -22.96 -5.52 -11.05
C VAL A 32 -22.16 -5.37 -9.77
N MET A 33 -22.75 -5.60 -8.60
CA MET A 33 -22.03 -5.48 -7.33
C MET A 33 -20.92 -6.54 -7.19
N LEU A 34 -21.18 -7.78 -7.62
CA LEU A 34 -20.16 -8.83 -7.61
C LEU A 34 -19.03 -8.54 -8.55
N VAL A 35 -19.32 -8.07 -9.77
CA VAL A 35 -18.28 -7.70 -10.75
C VAL A 35 -17.43 -6.54 -10.22
N LEU A 36 -18.06 -5.51 -9.66
CA LEU A 36 -17.33 -4.40 -9.03
C LEU A 36 -16.46 -4.86 -7.86
N LEU A 37 -16.97 -5.76 -7.01
CA LEU A 37 -16.23 -6.33 -5.90
C LEU A 37 -14.97 -7.06 -6.40
N ILE A 38 -15.12 -7.89 -7.43
CA ILE A 38 -13.98 -8.62 -8.01
C ILE A 38 -12.98 -7.65 -8.63
N ILE A 39 -13.44 -6.62 -9.35
CA ILE A 39 -12.57 -5.59 -9.92
C ILE A 39 -11.80 -4.88 -8.81
N PHE A 40 -12.45 -4.46 -7.74
CA PHE A 40 -11.78 -3.85 -6.58
C PHE A 40 -10.78 -4.81 -5.94
N MET A 41 -11.14 -6.09 -5.79
CA MET A 41 -10.24 -7.10 -5.22
C MET A 41 -8.97 -7.29 -6.08
N VAL A 42 -9.10 -7.27 -7.40
CA VAL A 42 -7.97 -7.41 -8.34
C VAL A 42 -7.17 -6.11 -8.46
N THR A 43 -7.84 -4.95 -8.38
CA THR A 43 -7.18 -3.64 -8.51
C THR A 43 -6.63 -3.08 -7.21
N VAL A 44 -6.96 -3.66 -6.05
CA VAL A 44 -6.27 -3.36 -4.78
C VAL A 44 -4.84 -3.91 -4.87
N THR A 45 -4.02 -3.23 -5.64
CA THR A 45 -2.58 -3.32 -5.46
C THR A 45 -2.29 -2.64 -4.13
N LEU A 46 -1.84 -3.42 -3.15
CA LEU A 46 -1.23 -2.84 -1.97
C LEU A 46 -0.12 -1.92 -2.50
N PRO A 47 -0.15 -0.62 -2.22
CA PRO A 47 0.98 0.21 -2.54
C PRO A 47 2.16 -0.45 -1.82
N ALA A 48 3.18 -0.87 -2.59
CA ALA A 48 4.47 -1.15 -2.01
C ALA A 48 4.90 0.19 -1.39
N VAL A 49 4.68 0.32 -0.08
CA VAL A 49 5.14 1.46 0.70
C VAL A 49 6.64 1.30 0.78
N GLY A 50 7.31 1.69 -0.29
CA GLY A 50 8.73 1.66 -0.43
C GLY A 50 9.16 2.93 -1.14
N VAL A 51 10.23 3.51 -0.69
CA VAL A 51 10.85 4.63 -1.37
C VAL A 51 11.25 4.15 -2.76
N PRO A 52 10.80 4.78 -3.86
CA PRO A 52 11.22 4.41 -5.19
C PRO A 52 12.70 4.77 -5.38
N ILE A 53 13.58 3.80 -5.23
CA ILE A 53 15.01 3.94 -5.49
C ILE A 53 15.42 2.95 -6.55
N GLU A 54 16.22 3.38 -7.50
CA GLU A 54 16.91 2.49 -8.42
C GLU A 54 18.16 1.96 -7.74
N LEU A 55 18.15 0.69 -7.32
CA LEU A 55 19.29 0.07 -6.66
C LEU A 55 20.46 -0.10 -7.65
N PRO A 56 21.68 0.20 -7.24
CA PRO A 56 22.85 -0.12 -8.04
C PRO A 56 22.95 -1.64 -8.24
N GLU A 57 23.22 -2.04 -9.46
CA GLU A 57 23.39 -3.43 -9.81
C GLU A 57 24.67 -4.00 -9.19
N SER A 58 24.57 -5.14 -8.54
CA SER A 58 25.70 -5.83 -7.91
C SER A 58 25.51 -7.35 -8.01
N ARG A 59 26.59 -8.07 -7.84
CA ARG A 59 26.59 -9.55 -7.73
C ARG A 59 26.32 -10.07 -6.32
N ALA A 60 26.02 -9.20 -5.37
CA ALA A 60 25.69 -9.64 -4.03
C ALA A 60 24.34 -10.37 -4.00
N ASN A 61 24.25 -11.39 -3.18
CA ASN A 61 23.00 -12.08 -2.95
C ASN A 61 21.99 -11.14 -2.26
N PRO A 62 20.67 -11.24 -2.56
CA PRO A 62 19.66 -10.52 -1.82
C PRO A 62 19.76 -10.82 -0.33
N VAL A 63 19.66 -9.78 0.48
CA VAL A 63 19.60 -9.94 1.94
C VAL A 63 18.14 -10.23 2.30
N GLU A 64 17.90 -11.35 2.98
CA GLU A 64 16.59 -11.64 3.53
C GLU A 64 16.31 -10.65 4.68
N GLU A 65 15.19 -9.94 4.59
CA GLU A 65 14.76 -9.02 5.64
C GLU A 65 14.28 -9.83 6.83
N THR A 66 15.03 -9.81 7.92
CA THR A 66 14.63 -10.36 9.20
C THR A 66 13.98 -9.29 10.07
N PRO A 67 13.07 -9.66 11.02
CA PRO A 67 12.36 -8.66 11.84
C PRO A 67 13.25 -7.82 12.77
N THR A 68 14.55 -8.09 12.80
CA THR A 68 15.55 -7.32 13.56
C THR A 68 16.38 -6.39 12.68
N GLN A 69 15.99 -6.16 11.46
CA GLN A 69 16.69 -5.29 10.52
C GLN A 69 15.92 -3.98 10.34
N ILE A 70 16.65 -2.89 10.23
CA ILE A 70 16.11 -1.56 9.93
C ILE A 70 16.65 -1.11 8.59
N THR A 71 15.76 -0.69 7.70
CA THR A 71 16.13 -0.25 6.37
C THR A 71 16.36 1.25 6.35
N ILE A 72 17.49 1.67 5.82
CA ILE A 72 17.78 3.07 5.49
C ILE A 72 17.91 3.17 3.98
N SER A 73 17.10 4.01 3.38
CA SER A 73 17.08 4.24 1.94
C SER A 73 17.58 5.65 1.63
N ILE A 74 18.33 5.81 0.54
CA ILE A 74 18.80 7.11 0.04
C ILE A 74 18.38 7.20 -1.42
N ASP A 75 17.57 8.21 -1.75
CA ASP A 75 17.12 8.44 -3.12
C ASP A 75 18.16 9.18 -3.97
N ASP A 76 17.87 9.35 -5.26
CA ASP A 76 18.71 10.05 -6.23
C ASP A 76 18.95 11.53 -5.87
N ALA A 77 18.03 12.16 -5.15
CA ALA A 77 18.18 13.52 -4.63
C ALA A 77 19.00 13.59 -3.33
N GLY A 78 19.44 12.46 -2.80
CA GLY A 78 20.21 12.36 -1.56
C GLY A 78 19.38 12.52 -0.29
N ARG A 79 18.04 12.38 -0.37
CA ARG A 79 17.17 12.34 0.80
C ARG A 79 17.30 10.98 1.49
N VAL A 80 17.37 11.01 2.80
CA VAL A 80 17.49 9.81 3.62
C VAL A 80 16.13 9.44 4.19
N TYR A 81 15.81 8.17 4.15
CA TYR A 81 14.59 7.59 4.70
C TYR A 81 14.96 6.53 5.72
N LEU A 82 14.35 6.57 6.87
CA LEU A 82 14.42 5.52 7.88
C LEU A 82 13.13 4.71 7.81
N GLU A 83 13.21 3.45 7.44
CA GLU A 83 12.08 2.66 7.00
C GLU A 83 11.37 3.39 5.83
N ASP A 84 10.16 3.90 6.04
CA ASP A 84 9.38 4.66 5.07
C ASP A 84 9.25 6.15 5.44
N GLU A 85 9.91 6.61 6.49
CA GLU A 85 9.81 7.99 6.98
C GLU A 85 11.00 8.83 6.50
N VAL A 86 10.70 10.01 5.92
CA VAL A 86 11.73 10.94 5.47
C VAL A 86 12.44 11.54 6.67
N VAL A 87 13.74 11.38 6.74
CA VAL A 87 14.59 12.03 7.76
C VAL A 87 14.90 13.46 7.32
N ALA A 88 14.63 14.42 8.19
CA ALA A 88 14.96 15.82 7.93
C ALA A 88 16.47 16.00 7.69
N VAL A 89 16.83 17.00 6.90
CA VAL A 89 18.25 17.31 6.63
C VAL A 89 18.96 17.59 7.97
N GLY A 90 19.99 16.80 8.26
CA GLY A 90 20.72 16.88 9.53
C GLY A 90 20.07 16.14 10.71
N GLY A 91 18.87 15.57 10.54
CA GLY A 91 18.15 14.84 11.59
C GLY A 91 18.53 13.36 11.73
N LEU A 92 19.42 12.86 10.86
CA LEU A 92 19.80 11.45 10.89
C LEU A 92 20.39 11.01 12.25
N PRO A 93 21.28 11.78 12.92
CA PRO A 93 21.80 11.39 14.23
C PRO A 93 20.69 11.22 15.29
N ASP A 94 19.71 12.12 15.30
CA ASP A 94 18.60 12.05 16.25
C ASP A 94 17.67 10.87 15.96
N ALA A 95 17.39 10.63 14.67
CA ALA A 95 16.59 9.47 14.22
C ALA A 95 17.28 8.15 14.60
N LEU A 96 18.60 8.04 14.43
CA LEU A 96 19.37 6.87 14.81
C LEU A 96 19.45 6.68 16.33
N ALA A 97 19.47 7.77 17.10
CA ALA A 97 19.46 7.72 18.56
C ALA A 97 18.10 7.24 19.12
N ALA A 98 17.02 7.42 18.36
CA ALA A 98 15.68 6.96 18.73
C ALA A 98 15.44 5.47 18.45
N ILE A 99 16.38 4.80 17.77
CA ILE A 99 16.27 3.37 17.47
C ILE A 99 16.49 2.56 18.75
N ASP A 100 15.48 1.76 19.09
CA ASP A 100 15.56 0.87 20.24
C ASP A 100 16.53 -0.30 19.97
N ARG A 101 17.19 -0.73 21.05
CA ARG A 101 17.99 -1.95 21.01
C ARG A 101 17.08 -3.18 21.00
N ASN A 102 17.54 -4.24 20.36
CA ASN A 102 16.81 -5.51 20.39
C ASN A 102 16.75 -6.11 21.82
N ALA A 103 16.02 -7.20 22.01
CA ALA A 103 15.85 -7.84 23.31
C ALA A 103 17.19 -8.32 23.93
N GLY A 104 18.24 -8.47 23.12
CA GLY A 104 19.61 -8.80 23.57
C GLY A 104 20.45 -7.59 23.95
N GLY A 105 19.93 -6.36 23.84
CA GLY A 105 20.67 -5.12 24.08
C GLY A 105 21.58 -4.69 22.94
N GLU A 106 21.54 -5.39 21.82
CA GLU A 106 22.33 -5.08 20.63
C GLU A 106 21.54 -4.14 19.70
N LEU A 107 22.26 -3.32 18.94
CA LEU A 107 21.67 -2.50 17.90
C LEU A 107 21.24 -3.41 16.72
N PRO A 108 20.08 -3.13 16.09
CA PRO A 108 19.62 -3.89 14.94
C PRO A 108 20.61 -3.77 13.76
N THR A 109 20.55 -4.73 12.86
CA THR A 109 21.31 -4.66 11.62
C THR A 109 20.70 -3.59 10.71
N ILE A 110 21.53 -2.72 10.17
CA ILE A 110 21.10 -1.72 9.21
C ILE A 110 21.21 -2.29 7.79
N VAL A 111 20.12 -2.22 7.05
CA VAL A 111 20.09 -2.52 5.62
C VAL A 111 20.11 -1.18 4.88
N LEU A 112 21.23 -0.85 4.27
CA LEU A 112 21.41 0.40 3.54
C LEU A 112 21.09 0.18 2.05
N ARG A 113 20.14 0.95 1.54
CA ARG A 113 19.73 0.94 0.13
C ARG A 113 20.00 2.32 -0.46
N GLY A 114 20.80 2.39 -1.47
CA GLY A 114 21.11 3.64 -2.19
C GLY A 114 20.68 3.55 -3.65
N ASP A 115 20.15 4.65 -4.19
CA ASP A 115 19.92 4.77 -5.62
C ASP A 115 21.24 4.63 -6.39
N ARG A 116 21.20 4.01 -7.57
CA ARG A 116 22.40 3.75 -8.39
C ARG A 116 23.08 5.02 -8.91
N ASN A 117 22.34 6.11 -9.04
CA ASN A 117 22.84 7.40 -9.50
C ASN A 117 23.32 8.29 -8.35
N LEU A 118 23.27 7.77 -7.12
CA LEU A 118 23.66 8.51 -5.94
C LEU A 118 25.17 8.73 -5.89
N ASP A 119 25.58 9.93 -5.50
CA ASP A 119 26.98 10.24 -5.27
C ASP A 119 27.57 9.37 -4.15
N TYR A 120 28.70 8.74 -4.42
CA TYR A 120 29.42 7.89 -3.45
C TYR A 120 29.74 8.63 -2.14
N GLY A 121 30.06 9.91 -2.22
CA GLY A 121 30.33 10.73 -1.05
C GLY A 121 29.11 10.82 -0.11
N ARG A 122 27.90 10.81 -0.67
CA ARG A 122 26.67 10.84 0.12
C ARG A 122 26.47 9.53 0.87
N VAL A 123 26.69 8.40 0.21
CA VAL A 123 26.65 7.08 0.86
C VAL A 123 27.65 7.00 2.01
N MET A 124 28.90 7.47 1.77
CA MET A 124 29.93 7.48 2.80
C MET A 124 29.59 8.38 3.99
N ALA A 125 28.94 9.52 3.74
CA ALA A 125 28.48 10.40 4.82
C ALA A 125 27.46 9.70 5.72
N VAL A 126 26.48 9.02 5.13
CA VAL A 126 25.46 8.26 5.89
C VAL A 126 26.11 7.10 6.65
N MET A 127 27.00 6.36 6.02
CA MET A 127 27.76 5.29 6.70
C MET A 127 28.61 5.83 7.87
N GLY A 128 29.18 7.02 7.72
CA GLY A 128 29.91 7.69 8.79
C GLY A 128 29.05 8.02 10.00
N GLU A 129 27.79 8.49 9.77
CA GLU A 129 26.84 8.75 10.84
C GLU A 129 26.39 7.45 11.53
N LEU A 130 26.14 6.39 10.76
CA LEU A 130 25.81 5.07 11.30
C LEU A 130 26.94 4.52 12.19
N GLY A 131 28.20 4.61 11.74
CA GLY A 131 29.37 4.21 12.53
C GLY A 131 29.51 5.04 13.79
N ARG A 132 29.25 6.35 13.73
CA ARG A 132 29.29 7.25 14.89
C ARG A 132 28.19 6.93 15.90
N ALA A 133 27.00 6.54 15.43
CA ALA A 133 25.90 6.10 16.28
C ALA A 133 26.11 4.68 16.88
N GLY A 134 27.17 3.98 16.46
CA GLY A 134 27.55 2.66 17.00
C GLY A 134 26.99 1.47 16.22
N PHE A 135 26.36 1.68 15.08
CA PHE A 135 25.92 0.59 14.23
C PHE A 135 27.11 -0.04 13.51
N THR A 136 27.45 -1.27 13.88
CA THR A 136 28.57 -2.04 13.31
C THR A 136 28.13 -3.07 12.28
N SER A 137 26.85 -3.49 12.35
CA SER A 137 26.27 -4.43 11.40
C SER A 137 25.51 -3.66 10.31
N ILE A 138 26.17 -3.40 9.18
CA ILE A 138 25.60 -2.70 8.04
C ILE A 138 25.66 -3.62 6.82
N SER A 139 24.51 -3.91 6.24
CA SER A 139 24.36 -4.63 4.97
C SER A 139 24.03 -3.64 3.86
N LEU A 140 24.81 -3.65 2.79
CA LEU A 140 24.49 -2.86 1.60
C LEU A 140 23.70 -3.72 0.62
N VAL A 141 22.49 -3.27 0.28
CA VAL A 141 21.65 -3.94 -0.71
C VAL A 141 21.94 -3.36 -2.08
N THR A 142 22.20 -4.26 -3.00
CA THR A 142 22.46 -3.93 -4.40
C THR A 142 21.65 -4.86 -5.29
N ASP A 143 21.31 -4.41 -6.48
CA ASP A 143 20.64 -5.26 -7.46
C ASP A 143 21.64 -6.26 -8.07
N GLY A 144 21.34 -7.55 -7.97
CA GLY A 144 22.19 -8.66 -8.43
C GLY A 144 22.20 -8.90 -9.94
N SER A 145 21.68 -8.00 -10.76
CA SER A 145 21.48 -8.19 -12.21
C SER A 145 22.69 -7.89 -13.10
N VAL A 146 23.82 -7.44 -12.52
CA VAL A 146 25.00 -7.09 -13.32
C VAL A 146 25.83 -8.32 -13.67
N SER A 147 26.16 -8.45 -14.97
CA SER A 147 27.22 -9.33 -15.45
C SER A 147 28.58 -8.89 -14.87
N ALA A 148 29.49 -9.87 -14.58
CA ALA A 148 30.83 -9.56 -14.13
C ALA A 148 31.54 -8.55 -15.03
N PRO A 149 32.34 -7.64 -14.51
CA PRO A 149 33.21 -6.78 -15.29
C PRO A 149 34.22 -7.59 -16.09
#